data_42567175d93e71effa939d3da6e1a843
#
_entry.id   42567175d93e71effa939d3da6e1a843
#
_cell.length_a   1.000
_cell.length_b   1.000
_cell.length_c   1.000
_cell.angle_alpha   90.00
_cell.angle_beta   90.00
_cell.angle_gamma   90.00
#
_symmetry.space_group_name_H-M   'P 1'
#
loop_
_entity.id
_entity.type
_entity.pdbx_description
1 polymer ?
#
loop_
_entity_poly.entity_id
_entity_poly.type
_entity_poly.pdbx_seq_one_letter_code
_entity_poly.pdbx_strand_id
1 'polypeptide(L)'
;ALGEAGLDKCCPVSYELQRTAFLETVRLSEQYQLPLILHIVKTSNEIIALRHETSASQPWIIHGFRGKKELAASYLRHGFYLSFGEKYQPQALVSTPSDRLLLETDTAPVSVLQLAEKAASLRGISGRELLHEITENTNRLFFSR
;
A
#
# COMPACT_ATOMS: atom_id res chain seq x y z
N ALA A 1 6.74 -2.72 10.78
CA ALA A 1 6.38 -1.57 9.94
C ALA A 1 6.21 -0.31 10.79
N LEU A 2 6.34 0.84 10.16
CA LEU A 2 5.92 2.13 10.69
C LEU A 2 4.67 2.60 9.93
N GLY A 3 3.80 3.34 10.57
CA GLY A 3 2.57 3.88 9.99
C GLY A 3 1.38 3.78 10.95
N GLU A 4 0.24 4.28 10.57
CA GLU A 4 0.01 4.89 9.26
C GLU A 4 0.65 6.29 9.21
N ALA A 5 1.32 6.59 8.12
CA ALA A 5 1.89 7.90 7.86
C ALA A 5 1.59 8.33 6.41
N GLY A 6 1.56 9.61 6.13
CA GLY A 6 1.27 10.07 4.77
C GLY A 6 0.78 11.50 4.69
N LEU A 7 0.08 11.80 3.60
CA LEU A 7 -0.42 13.13 3.30
C LEU A 7 -1.91 13.06 2.95
N ASP A 8 -2.70 13.93 3.55
CA ASP A 8 -4.15 14.01 3.35
C ASP A 8 -4.58 15.48 3.13
N LYS A 9 -5.02 15.82 1.91
CA LYS A 9 -5.54 17.16 1.58
C LYS A 9 -6.93 17.44 2.19
N CYS A 10 -7.59 16.44 2.76
CA CYS A 10 -8.87 16.60 3.44
C CYS A 10 -8.72 16.77 4.95
N CYS A 11 -7.51 16.54 5.48
CA CYS A 11 -7.19 16.74 6.89
C CYS A 11 -7.06 18.24 7.22
N PRO A 12 -7.53 18.73 8.39
CA PRO A 12 -7.39 20.13 8.77
C PRO A 12 -5.95 20.53 9.16
N VAL A 13 -5.04 19.58 9.30
CA VAL A 13 -3.63 19.83 9.59
C VAL A 13 -2.94 20.41 8.36
N SER A 14 -2.09 21.44 8.53
CA SER A 14 -1.38 22.05 7.42
C SER A 14 -0.50 21.06 6.67
N TYR A 15 -0.38 21.24 5.37
CA TYR A 15 0.44 20.39 4.51
C TYR A 15 1.90 20.34 4.98
N GLU A 16 2.47 21.47 5.39
CA GLU A 16 3.86 21.56 5.85
C GLU A 16 4.09 20.72 7.11
N LEU A 17 3.16 20.73 8.05
CA LEU A 17 3.26 19.90 9.25
C LEU A 17 3.14 18.41 8.92
N GLN A 18 2.18 18.05 8.05
CA GLN A 18 2.06 16.67 7.56
C GLN A 18 3.33 16.20 6.84
N ARG A 19 3.89 17.04 5.96
CA ARG A 19 5.13 16.73 5.25
C ARG A 19 6.31 16.54 6.20
N THR A 20 6.45 17.42 7.19
CA THR A 20 7.49 17.31 8.22
C THR A 20 7.40 16.00 8.99
N ALA A 21 6.21 15.66 9.48
CA ALA A 21 5.96 14.40 10.19
C ALA A 21 6.20 13.18 9.30
N PHE A 22 5.79 13.24 8.04
CA PHE A 22 6.01 12.17 7.08
C PHE A 22 7.51 11.94 6.79
N LEU A 23 8.28 13.01 6.56
CA LEU A 23 9.72 12.89 6.34
C LEU A 23 10.47 12.32 7.54
N GLU A 24 10.05 12.66 8.75
CA GLU A 24 10.62 12.07 9.96
C GLU A 24 10.27 10.57 10.06
N THR A 25 9.06 10.17 9.67
CA THR A 25 8.68 8.76 9.61
C THR A 25 9.50 7.99 8.55
N VAL A 26 9.77 8.62 7.40
CA VAL A 26 10.66 8.04 6.38
C VAL A 26 12.07 7.85 6.95
N ARG A 27 12.62 8.87 7.63
CA ARG A 27 13.93 8.77 8.28
C ARG A 27 14.01 7.62 9.28
N LEU A 28 12.98 7.45 10.10
CA LEU A 28 12.90 6.34 11.07
C LEU A 28 12.77 4.99 10.36
N SER A 29 12.00 4.92 9.27
CA SER A 29 11.86 3.71 8.44
C SER A 29 13.22 3.24 7.93
N GLU A 30 14.02 4.15 7.37
CA GLU A 30 15.37 3.83 6.89
C GLU A 30 16.31 3.44 8.05
N GLN A 31 16.27 4.19 9.16
CA GLN A 31 17.12 3.93 10.34
C GLN A 31 16.86 2.55 10.93
N TYR A 32 15.59 2.14 11.03
CA TYR A 32 15.21 0.87 11.65
C TYR A 32 14.95 -0.25 10.65
N GLN A 33 15.15 0.03 9.35
CA GLN A 33 14.91 -0.92 8.26
C GLN A 33 13.47 -1.48 8.29
N LEU A 34 12.49 -0.61 8.49
CA LEU A 34 11.08 -0.97 8.60
C LEU A 34 10.29 -0.49 7.38
N PRO A 35 9.39 -1.31 6.83
CA PRO A 35 8.48 -0.84 5.78
C PRO A 35 7.52 0.22 6.31
N LEU A 36 7.07 1.12 5.42
CA LEU A 36 6.07 2.15 5.70
C LEU A 36 4.69 1.74 5.20
N ILE A 37 3.68 1.91 6.05
CA ILE A 37 2.26 1.82 5.69
C ILE A 37 1.76 3.25 5.48
N LEU A 38 1.25 3.54 4.27
CA LEU A 38 0.94 4.89 3.83
C LEU A 38 -0.55 5.14 3.72
N HIS A 39 -0.99 6.22 4.37
CA HIS A 39 -2.30 6.83 4.17
C HIS A 39 -2.20 8.00 3.18
N ILE A 40 -2.90 7.92 2.04
CA ILE A 40 -2.77 8.89 0.95
C ILE A 40 -4.15 9.37 0.51
N VAL A 41 -4.44 10.67 0.70
CA VAL A 41 -5.69 11.27 0.27
C VAL A 41 -5.42 12.49 -0.61
N LYS A 42 -5.70 12.36 -1.92
CA LYS A 42 -5.52 13.42 -2.94
C LYS A 42 -4.08 13.99 -3.02
N THR A 43 -3.06 13.19 -2.67
CA THR A 43 -1.64 13.59 -2.61
C THR A 43 -0.73 12.60 -3.33
N SER A 44 -1.24 11.90 -4.34
CA SER A 44 -0.49 10.85 -5.04
C SER A 44 0.80 11.35 -5.68
N ASN A 45 0.76 12.52 -6.34
CA ASN A 45 1.93 13.08 -6.99
C ASN A 45 2.99 13.51 -5.98
N GLU A 46 2.56 14.09 -4.87
CA GLU A 46 3.43 14.53 -3.78
C GLU A 46 4.14 13.34 -3.12
N ILE A 47 3.44 12.26 -2.87
CA ILE A 47 4.03 11.03 -2.30
C ILE A 47 5.03 10.40 -3.27
N ILE A 48 4.74 10.34 -4.56
CA ILE A 48 5.68 9.85 -5.57
C ILE A 48 6.93 10.74 -5.63
N ALA A 49 6.75 12.06 -5.60
CA ALA A 49 7.88 13.01 -5.57
C ALA A 49 8.74 12.81 -4.31
N LEU A 50 8.12 12.66 -3.13
CA LEU A 50 8.83 12.39 -1.88
C LEU A 50 9.58 11.05 -1.89
N ARG A 51 9.04 10.01 -2.54
CA ARG A 51 9.76 8.75 -2.73
C ARG A 51 11.08 8.94 -3.47
N HIS A 52 11.09 9.78 -4.50
CA HIS A 52 12.31 10.12 -5.25
C HIS A 52 13.23 11.07 -4.47
N GLU A 53 12.66 12.12 -3.87
CA GLU A 53 13.40 13.12 -3.09
C GLU A 53 14.21 12.47 -1.95
N THR A 54 13.59 11.54 -1.24
CA THR A 54 14.21 10.87 -0.09
C THR A 54 15.13 9.72 -0.49
N SER A 55 15.08 9.26 -1.74
CA SER A 55 15.79 8.05 -2.19
C SER A 55 15.56 6.85 -1.26
N ALA A 56 14.38 6.76 -0.65
CA ALA A 56 14.06 5.76 0.36
C ALA A 56 14.18 4.35 -0.20
N SER A 57 14.85 3.46 0.54
CA SER A 57 15.11 2.07 0.17
C SER A 57 14.07 1.09 0.71
N GLN A 58 13.48 1.43 1.86
CA GLN A 58 12.50 0.57 2.51
C GLN A 58 11.19 0.49 1.72
N PRO A 59 10.46 -0.65 1.80
CA PRO A 59 9.17 -0.80 1.12
C PRO A 59 8.13 0.22 1.59
N TRP A 60 7.41 0.82 0.63
CA TRP A 60 6.27 1.69 0.88
C TRP A 60 4.99 1.00 0.43
N ILE A 61 4.05 0.81 1.34
CA ILE A 61 2.78 0.11 1.13
C ILE A 61 1.64 1.13 1.21
N ILE A 62 0.90 1.30 0.11
CA ILE A 62 -0.30 2.13 0.11
C ILE A 62 -1.44 1.28 0.64
N HIS A 63 -1.95 1.63 1.83
CA HIS A 63 -3.10 0.95 2.40
C HIS A 63 -4.42 1.47 1.82
N GLY A 64 -5.45 0.64 1.85
CA GLY A 64 -6.78 1.02 1.41
C GLY A 64 -6.86 1.53 -0.03
N PHE A 65 -6.06 0.98 -0.96
CA PHE A 65 -5.97 1.50 -2.32
C PHE A 65 -7.31 1.36 -3.06
N ARG A 66 -7.84 2.50 -3.54
CA ARG A 66 -9.13 2.60 -4.26
C ARG A 66 -9.01 3.26 -5.63
N GLY A 67 -7.79 3.55 -6.06
CA GLY A 67 -7.51 4.22 -7.33
C GLY A 67 -7.79 3.34 -8.55
N LYS A 68 -7.87 3.99 -9.72
CA LYS A 68 -7.99 3.29 -11.01
C LYS A 68 -6.66 2.62 -11.38
N LYS A 69 -6.69 1.74 -12.39
CA LYS A 69 -5.53 0.99 -12.87
C LYS A 69 -4.35 1.88 -13.29
N GLU A 70 -4.63 3.08 -13.83
CA GLU A 70 -3.59 4.03 -14.26
C GLU A 70 -2.79 4.55 -13.07
N LEU A 71 -3.47 4.84 -11.96
CA LEU A 71 -2.83 5.26 -10.71
C LEU A 71 -2.08 4.08 -10.05
N ALA A 72 -2.67 2.89 -10.07
CA ALA A 72 -1.98 1.67 -9.62
C ALA A 72 -0.68 1.45 -10.40
N ALA A 73 -0.74 1.51 -11.73
CA ALA A 73 0.43 1.38 -12.59
C ALA A 73 1.48 2.48 -12.32
N SER A 74 1.05 3.70 -12.00
CA SER A 74 1.98 4.77 -11.61
C SER A 74 2.73 4.42 -10.33
N TYR A 75 2.03 4.05 -9.26
CA TYR A 75 2.66 3.66 -8.01
C TYR A 75 3.60 2.46 -8.15
N LEU A 76 3.17 1.43 -8.89
CA LEU A 76 3.97 0.22 -9.13
C LEU A 76 5.28 0.53 -9.85
N ARG A 77 5.28 1.43 -10.86
CA ARG A 77 6.52 1.88 -11.53
C ARG A 77 7.49 2.57 -10.60
N HIS A 78 7.00 3.18 -9.51
CA HIS A 78 7.82 3.83 -8.49
C HIS A 78 8.13 2.92 -7.29
N GLY A 79 7.88 1.61 -7.41
CA GLY A 79 8.29 0.60 -6.43
C GLY A 79 7.39 0.48 -5.21
N PHE A 80 6.16 1.01 -5.26
CA PHE A 80 5.19 0.86 -4.17
C PHE A 80 4.54 -0.52 -4.18
N TYR A 81 4.04 -0.93 -3.03
CA TYR A 81 3.12 -2.04 -2.84
C TYR A 81 1.71 -1.50 -2.67
N LEU A 82 0.70 -2.26 -3.09
CA LEU A 82 -0.71 -1.88 -2.98
C LEU A 82 -1.46 -2.86 -2.09
N SER A 83 -2.11 -2.34 -1.07
CA SER A 83 -2.98 -3.12 -0.19
C SER A 83 -4.43 -2.77 -0.48
N PHE A 84 -5.24 -3.79 -0.78
CA PHE A 84 -6.63 -3.64 -1.21
C PHE A 84 -7.58 -4.08 -0.09
N GLY A 85 -8.44 -3.16 0.33
CA GLY A 85 -9.54 -3.44 1.25
C GLY A 85 -10.81 -3.87 0.50
N GLU A 86 -11.97 -3.72 1.15
CA GLU A 86 -13.27 -4.11 0.57
C GLU A 86 -13.65 -3.28 -0.67
N LYS A 87 -13.27 -1.99 -0.69
CA LYS A 87 -13.69 -1.00 -1.70
C LYS A 87 -12.57 -0.72 -2.71
N TYR A 88 -12.31 -1.62 -3.62
CA TYR A 88 -11.29 -1.45 -4.66
C TYR A 88 -11.89 -1.38 -6.07
N GLN A 89 -11.10 -0.89 -7.01
CA GLN A 89 -11.41 -0.95 -8.45
C GLN A 89 -10.92 -2.29 -9.00
N PRO A 90 -11.80 -3.15 -9.57
CA PRO A 90 -11.43 -4.49 -10.03
C PRO A 90 -10.25 -4.50 -11.01
N GLN A 91 -10.22 -3.57 -11.97
CA GLN A 91 -9.14 -3.49 -12.95
C GLN A 91 -7.78 -3.14 -12.32
N ALA A 92 -7.77 -2.33 -11.26
CA ALA A 92 -6.54 -2.03 -10.53
C ALA A 92 -6.00 -3.26 -9.81
N LEU A 93 -6.88 -4.00 -9.11
CA LEU A 93 -6.51 -5.25 -8.43
C LEU A 93 -5.99 -6.29 -9.42
N VAL A 94 -6.70 -6.52 -10.54
CA VAL A 94 -6.30 -7.51 -11.55
C VAL A 94 -4.96 -7.15 -12.21
N SER A 95 -4.69 -5.86 -12.44
CA SER A 95 -3.45 -5.40 -13.07
C SER A 95 -2.26 -5.30 -12.11
N THR A 96 -2.47 -5.46 -10.80
CA THR A 96 -1.38 -5.43 -9.82
C THR A 96 -0.63 -6.76 -9.84
N PRO A 97 0.71 -6.77 -10.04
CA PRO A 97 1.51 -7.97 -9.95
C PRO A 97 1.36 -8.69 -8.61
N SER A 98 1.40 -10.03 -8.63
CA SER A 98 1.23 -10.85 -7.43
C SER A 98 2.23 -10.50 -6.33
N ASP A 99 3.49 -10.19 -6.69
CA ASP A 99 4.56 -9.84 -5.75
C ASP A 99 4.45 -8.43 -5.15
N ARG A 100 3.45 -7.64 -5.58
CA ARG A 100 3.18 -6.27 -5.13
C ARG A 100 1.81 -6.09 -4.48
N LEU A 101 1.05 -7.18 -4.36
CA LEU A 101 -0.32 -7.20 -3.88
C LEU A 101 -0.39 -7.58 -2.40
N LEU A 102 -1.19 -6.83 -1.65
CA LEU A 102 -1.62 -7.17 -0.29
C LEU A 102 -3.15 -7.02 -0.19
N LEU A 103 -3.74 -7.68 0.80
CA LEU A 103 -5.13 -7.50 1.19
C LEU A 103 -5.21 -7.07 2.65
N GLU A 104 -6.24 -6.29 2.95
CA GLU A 104 -6.52 -5.80 4.30
C GLU A 104 -8.02 -5.73 4.57
N THR A 105 -8.40 -5.67 5.83
CA THR A 105 -9.79 -5.43 6.24
C THR A 105 -10.02 -4.03 6.79
N ASP A 106 -8.95 -3.41 7.34
CA ASP A 106 -9.04 -2.14 8.05
C ASP A 106 -10.21 -2.16 9.05
N THR A 107 -11.16 -1.26 8.92
CA THR A 107 -12.36 -1.19 9.75
C THR A 107 -13.58 -1.92 9.15
N ALA A 108 -13.42 -2.56 7.99
CA ALA A 108 -14.52 -3.23 7.32
C ALA A 108 -14.93 -4.52 8.07
N PRO A 109 -16.24 -4.80 8.24
CA PRO A 109 -16.75 -5.99 8.92
C PRO A 109 -16.75 -7.22 7.99
N VAL A 110 -15.63 -7.47 7.33
CA VAL A 110 -15.40 -8.59 6.41
C VAL A 110 -14.17 -9.36 6.82
N SER A 111 -14.12 -10.66 6.52
CA SER A 111 -12.90 -11.42 6.77
C SER A 111 -11.92 -11.28 5.60
N VAL A 112 -10.62 -11.39 5.90
CA VAL A 112 -9.58 -11.40 4.86
C VAL A 112 -9.75 -12.59 3.90
N LEU A 113 -10.31 -13.71 4.37
CA LEU A 113 -10.61 -14.88 3.54
C LEU A 113 -11.69 -14.56 2.49
N GLN A 114 -12.77 -13.86 2.88
CA GLN A 114 -13.81 -13.43 1.95
C GLN A 114 -13.26 -12.46 0.90
N LEU A 115 -12.38 -11.54 1.31
CA LEU A 115 -11.70 -10.63 0.38
C LEU A 115 -10.80 -11.39 -0.58
N ALA A 116 -10.05 -12.38 -0.08
CA ALA A 116 -9.17 -13.22 -0.89
C ALA A 116 -9.95 -14.04 -1.94
N GLU A 117 -11.05 -14.67 -1.56
CA GLU A 117 -11.90 -15.41 -2.50
C GLU A 117 -12.46 -14.50 -3.61
N LYS A 118 -12.96 -13.32 -3.25
CA LYS A 118 -13.44 -12.33 -4.22
C LYS A 118 -12.34 -11.85 -5.15
N ALA A 119 -11.17 -11.53 -4.61
CA ALA A 119 -10.02 -11.07 -5.39
C ALA A 119 -9.47 -12.16 -6.31
N ALA A 120 -9.37 -13.39 -5.83
CA ALA A 120 -8.95 -14.56 -6.59
C ALA A 120 -9.86 -14.84 -7.79
N SER A 121 -11.17 -14.79 -7.57
CA SER A 121 -12.18 -14.93 -8.64
C SER A 121 -11.96 -13.91 -9.76
N LEU A 122 -11.68 -12.65 -9.43
CA LEU A 122 -11.40 -11.60 -10.42
C LEU A 122 -10.08 -11.84 -11.17
N ARG A 123 -9.09 -12.41 -10.51
CA ARG A 123 -7.77 -12.72 -11.08
C ARG A 123 -7.75 -14.03 -11.86
N GLY A 124 -8.82 -14.85 -11.81
CA GLY A 124 -8.90 -16.14 -12.46
C GLY A 124 -8.02 -17.22 -11.83
N ILE A 125 -7.73 -17.11 -10.54
CA ILE A 125 -6.95 -18.08 -9.76
C ILE A 125 -7.77 -18.60 -8.56
N SER A 126 -7.29 -19.62 -7.87
CA SER A 126 -7.95 -20.13 -6.66
C SER A 126 -7.70 -19.20 -5.46
N GLY A 127 -8.64 -19.18 -4.49
CA GLY A 127 -8.46 -18.45 -3.22
C GLY A 127 -7.22 -18.92 -2.45
N ARG A 128 -6.92 -20.22 -2.49
CA ARG A 128 -5.71 -20.79 -1.87
C ARG A 128 -4.42 -20.24 -2.50
N GLU A 129 -4.37 -20.15 -3.82
CA GLU A 129 -3.24 -19.61 -4.56
C GLU A 129 -3.01 -18.14 -4.22
N LEU A 130 -4.06 -17.32 -4.23
CA LEU A 130 -3.95 -15.92 -3.87
C LEU A 130 -3.53 -15.74 -2.39
N LEU A 131 -4.08 -16.52 -1.48
CA LEU A 131 -3.68 -16.48 -0.06
C LEU A 131 -2.21 -16.85 0.12
N HIS A 132 -1.71 -17.83 -0.65
CA HIS A 132 -0.29 -18.18 -0.64
C HIS A 132 0.58 -16.99 -1.10
N GLU A 133 0.26 -16.38 -2.26
CA GLU A 133 0.97 -15.20 -2.78
C GLU A 133 1.00 -14.03 -1.75
N ILE A 134 -0.14 -13.73 -1.14
CA ILE A 134 -0.25 -12.65 -0.14
C ILE A 134 0.54 -12.99 1.13
N THR A 135 0.52 -14.26 1.57
CA THR A 135 1.28 -14.69 2.73
C THR A 135 2.78 -14.55 2.48
N GLU A 136 3.27 -14.94 1.30
CA GLU A 136 4.66 -14.77 0.90
C GLU A 136 5.06 -13.27 0.90
N ASN A 137 4.20 -12.40 0.34
CA ASN A 137 4.44 -10.97 0.36
C ASN A 137 4.49 -10.41 1.79
N THR A 138 3.55 -10.81 2.62
CA THR A 138 3.47 -10.40 4.03
C THR A 138 4.72 -10.84 4.80
N ASN A 139 5.13 -12.10 4.63
CA ASN A 139 6.34 -12.62 5.26
C ASN A 139 7.58 -11.84 4.83
N ARG A 140 7.74 -11.64 3.51
CA ARG A 140 8.89 -10.91 2.95
C ARG A 140 8.94 -9.46 3.46
N LEU A 141 7.80 -8.78 3.54
CA LEU A 141 7.74 -7.37 3.92
C LEU A 141 7.87 -7.13 5.43
N PHE A 142 7.30 -8.01 6.26
CA PHE A 142 7.14 -7.71 7.67
C PHE A 142 7.89 -8.63 8.62
N PHE A 143 8.27 -9.84 8.17
CA PHE A 143 8.84 -10.87 9.05
C PHE A 143 10.20 -11.41 8.61
N SER A 144 10.61 -11.22 7.35
CA SER A 144 11.95 -11.60 6.87
C SER A 144 12.94 -10.49 7.18
N ARG A 145 13.69 -10.65 8.24
CA ARG A 145 14.83 -9.82 8.63
C ARG A 145 16.09 -10.66 8.78
#